data_4b29aab298fe1525400754379aa7622e
#
_entry.id   4b29aab298fe1525400754379aa7622e
#
_cell.length_a   1.000
_cell.length_b   1.000
_cell.length_c   1.000
_cell.angle_alpha   90.00
_cell.angle_beta   90.00
_cell.angle_gamma   90.00
#
_symmetry.space_group_name_H-M   'P 1'
#
loop_
_entity.id
_entity.type
_entity.pdbx_description
1 polymer ?
#
loop_
_entity_poly.entity_id
_entity_poly.type
_entity_poly.pdbx_seq_one_letter_code
_entity_poly.pdbx_strand_id
1 'polypeptide(L)'
;MASKIFFINSLSIPHCSPLSLIHISHRIEEADDSNIDLINEIYDYSVEHGYKFYCLTSSPEEQIELWKDKTGAEYPFCQMDDITLKTMVRSNPGLMLIKNGTILNKWSDEDIPDEYVLTDKLENLPLGKQKVSSDAHTVGYVFLWFVIPLLLVLGVDVLVVRRRERKTAKRKQQEEEIKSKEPETKNQGIEEQE
;
A
#
# COMPACT_ATOMS: atom_id res chain seq x y z
N MET A 1 -29.64 6.03 -33.61
CA MET A 1 -29.82 6.65 -32.28
C MET A 1 -28.44 6.65 -31.57
N ALA A 2 -27.91 7.81 -31.29
CA ALA A 2 -26.51 7.96 -30.91
C ALA A 2 -26.31 7.61 -29.42
N SER A 3 -25.55 6.56 -29.15
CA SER A 3 -25.06 6.22 -27.81
C SER A 3 -24.24 7.37 -27.27
N LYS A 4 -24.74 8.05 -26.26
CA LYS A 4 -23.97 9.03 -25.51
C LYS A 4 -22.97 8.28 -24.62
N ILE A 5 -21.77 8.06 -25.15
CA ILE A 5 -20.61 7.70 -24.36
C ILE A 5 -20.26 8.93 -23.52
N PHE A 6 -20.59 8.90 -22.24
CA PHE A 6 -20.19 9.93 -21.28
C PHE A 6 -18.71 9.73 -20.95
N PHE A 7 -17.85 10.45 -21.63
CA PHE A 7 -16.48 10.65 -21.17
C PHE A 7 -16.52 11.49 -19.89
N ILE A 8 -15.89 10.98 -18.82
CA ILE A 8 -15.76 11.62 -17.49
C ILE A 8 -15.03 12.99 -17.55
N ASN A 9 -14.62 13.46 -18.70
CA ASN A 9 -13.80 14.66 -18.88
C ASN A 9 -14.57 15.99 -19.01
N SER A 10 -15.89 16.03 -18.83
CA SER A 10 -16.65 17.28 -18.94
C SER A 10 -17.88 17.31 -18.03
N LEU A 11 -17.72 17.00 -16.76
CA LEU A 11 -18.73 17.33 -15.79
C LEU A 11 -18.38 18.69 -15.15
N SER A 12 -18.79 19.79 -15.82
CA SER A 12 -19.07 21.07 -15.15
C SER A 12 -20.24 20.83 -14.21
N ILE A 13 -19.97 20.44 -12.97
CA ILE A 13 -20.98 20.20 -11.94
C ILE A 13 -21.09 21.50 -11.12
N PRO A 14 -22.18 22.26 -11.22
CA PRO A 14 -22.44 23.34 -10.29
C PRO A 14 -22.81 22.73 -8.93
N HIS A 15 -22.06 23.05 -7.90
CA HIS A 15 -22.27 22.62 -6.50
C HIS A 15 -22.45 21.13 -6.28
N CYS A 16 -21.39 20.38 -6.48
CA CYS A 16 -21.36 18.97 -6.14
C CYS A 16 -20.68 18.76 -4.79
N SER A 17 -21.32 18.00 -3.92
CA SER A 17 -20.62 17.37 -2.81
C SER A 17 -19.33 16.74 -3.36
N PRO A 18 -18.16 17.02 -2.77
CA PRO A 18 -16.90 16.52 -3.32
C PRO A 18 -16.78 14.99 -3.27
N LEU A 19 -17.74 14.33 -2.62
CA LEU A 19 -17.79 12.88 -2.42
C LEU A 19 -18.78 12.24 -3.40
N SER A 20 -18.36 11.12 -3.97
CA SER A 20 -19.17 10.29 -4.86
C SER A 20 -18.97 8.81 -4.50
N LEU A 21 -20.07 8.08 -4.40
CA LEU A 21 -20.11 6.63 -4.23
C LEU A 21 -20.30 5.98 -5.60
N ILE A 22 -19.50 4.98 -5.89
CA ILE A 22 -19.54 4.26 -7.14
C ILE A 22 -19.69 2.78 -6.85
N HIS A 23 -20.85 2.24 -7.17
CA HIS A 23 -21.10 0.81 -7.23
C HIS A 23 -20.49 0.28 -8.53
N ILE A 24 -19.74 -0.81 -8.48
CA ILE A 24 -19.08 -1.40 -9.64
C ILE A 24 -19.54 -2.85 -9.74
N SER A 25 -20.24 -3.13 -10.84
CA SER A 25 -20.58 -4.49 -11.22
C SER A 25 -20.16 -4.70 -12.66
N HIS A 26 -19.00 -5.32 -12.87
CA HIS A 26 -18.47 -5.48 -14.22
C HIS A 26 -19.42 -6.28 -15.13
N ARG A 27 -20.14 -7.27 -14.57
CA ARG A 27 -21.24 -7.99 -15.21
C ARG A 27 -22.37 -8.20 -14.21
N ILE A 28 -23.48 -7.54 -14.43
CA ILE A 28 -24.64 -7.58 -13.55
C ILE A 28 -25.25 -8.99 -13.50
N GLU A 29 -25.28 -9.69 -14.63
CA GLU A 29 -25.78 -11.05 -14.74
C GLU A 29 -24.98 -12.10 -13.95
N GLU A 30 -23.74 -11.77 -13.61
CA GLU A 30 -22.80 -12.61 -12.84
C GLU A 30 -22.58 -12.06 -11.42
N ALA A 31 -23.26 -10.95 -11.06
CA ALA A 31 -23.04 -10.31 -9.77
C ALA A 31 -23.70 -11.09 -8.63
N ASP A 32 -23.02 -11.13 -7.49
CA ASP A 32 -23.62 -11.60 -6.24
C ASP A 32 -24.65 -10.57 -5.77
N ASP A 33 -25.86 -11.01 -5.52
CA ASP A 33 -26.96 -10.18 -5.03
C ASP A 33 -27.24 -10.33 -3.52
N SER A 34 -26.39 -11.07 -2.79
CA SER A 34 -26.52 -11.33 -1.36
C SER A 34 -26.56 -10.05 -0.53
N ASN A 35 -25.79 -9.05 -0.92
CA ASN A 35 -25.63 -7.77 -0.23
C ASN A 35 -26.28 -6.59 -0.94
N ILE A 36 -27.24 -6.88 -1.85
CA ILE A 36 -27.86 -5.81 -2.66
C ILE A 36 -28.68 -4.84 -1.82
N ASP A 37 -29.29 -5.32 -0.74
CA ASP A 37 -30.05 -4.49 0.18
C ASP A 37 -29.15 -3.43 0.84
N LEU A 38 -27.92 -3.80 1.25
CA LEU A 38 -26.94 -2.84 1.78
C LEU A 38 -26.57 -1.79 0.72
N ILE A 39 -26.43 -2.17 -0.55
CA ILE A 39 -26.14 -1.23 -1.63
C ILE A 39 -27.29 -0.25 -1.85
N ASN A 40 -28.53 -0.72 -1.79
CA ASN A 40 -29.71 0.12 -1.87
C ASN A 40 -29.81 1.09 -0.67
N GLU A 41 -29.52 0.63 0.54
CA GLU A 41 -29.45 1.48 1.75
C GLU A 41 -28.36 2.55 1.64
N ILE A 42 -27.19 2.21 1.09
CA ILE A 42 -26.11 3.17 0.83
C ILE A 42 -26.53 4.19 -0.26
N TYR A 43 -27.31 3.77 -1.24
CA TYR A 43 -27.90 4.68 -2.21
C TYR A 43 -28.84 5.67 -1.54
N ASP A 44 -29.79 5.21 -0.73
CA ASP A 44 -30.72 6.04 0.02
C ASP A 44 -29.99 7.03 0.91
N TYR A 45 -29.00 6.56 1.67
CA TYR A 45 -28.12 7.40 2.46
C TYR A 45 -27.41 8.47 1.61
N SER A 46 -26.96 8.12 0.41
CA SER A 46 -26.28 9.08 -0.46
C SER A 46 -27.24 10.15 -1.01
N VAL A 47 -28.49 9.79 -1.29
CA VAL A 47 -29.56 10.72 -1.69
C VAL A 47 -29.88 11.67 -0.55
N GLU A 48 -30.06 11.17 0.66
CA GLU A 48 -30.35 11.96 1.87
C GLU A 48 -29.26 13.01 2.15
N HIS A 49 -27.99 12.64 1.99
CA HIS A 49 -26.86 13.50 2.27
C HIS A 49 -26.36 14.33 1.06
N GLY A 50 -27.02 14.16 -0.11
CA GLY A 50 -26.69 14.90 -1.32
C GLY A 50 -25.36 14.44 -1.98
N TYR A 51 -24.94 13.21 -1.76
CA TYR A 51 -23.82 12.59 -2.45
C TYR A 51 -24.23 12.06 -3.82
N LYS A 52 -23.26 11.93 -4.73
CA LYS A 52 -23.50 11.30 -6.02
C LYS A 52 -23.33 9.80 -5.90
N PHE A 53 -24.27 9.04 -6.46
CA PHE A 53 -24.19 7.60 -6.54
C PHE A 53 -24.40 7.16 -8.00
N TYR A 54 -23.55 6.25 -8.50
CA TYR A 54 -23.65 5.67 -9.84
C TYR A 54 -23.27 4.21 -9.79
N CYS A 55 -23.93 3.39 -10.64
CA CYS A 55 -23.47 2.03 -10.91
C CYS A 55 -22.74 2.01 -12.26
N LEU A 56 -21.52 1.47 -12.26
CA LEU A 56 -20.72 1.24 -13.46
C LEU A 56 -20.79 -0.23 -13.84
N THR A 57 -21.17 -0.52 -15.08
CA THR A 57 -21.29 -1.88 -15.60
C THR A 57 -20.91 -1.97 -17.09
N SER A 58 -20.48 -3.16 -17.53
CA SER A 58 -20.30 -3.48 -18.94
C SER A 58 -21.51 -4.17 -19.56
N SER A 59 -22.52 -4.53 -18.74
CA SER A 59 -23.70 -5.26 -19.20
C SER A 59 -24.56 -4.41 -20.11
N PRO A 60 -25.28 -5.03 -21.07
CA PRO A 60 -26.23 -4.34 -21.96
C PRO A 60 -27.46 -3.87 -21.18
N GLU A 61 -28.18 -2.90 -21.75
CA GLU A 61 -29.38 -2.27 -21.18
C GLU A 61 -30.43 -3.29 -20.73
N GLU A 62 -30.62 -4.35 -21.55
CA GLU A 62 -31.58 -5.41 -21.26
C GLU A 62 -31.28 -6.10 -19.89
N GLN A 63 -30.01 -6.35 -19.59
CA GLN A 63 -29.60 -6.97 -18.32
C GLN A 63 -29.74 -5.97 -17.16
N ILE A 64 -29.52 -4.69 -17.42
CA ILE A 64 -29.71 -3.63 -16.42
C ILE A 64 -31.19 -3.54 -16.01
N GLU A 65 -32.13 -3.59 -16.97
CA GLU A 65 -33.56 -3.57 -16.67
C GLU A 65 -33.99 -4.81 -15.86
N LEU A 66 -33.52 -6.01 -16.26
CA LEU A 66 -33.77 -7.23 -15.48
C LEU A 66 -33.22 -7.15 -14.03
N TRP A 67 -32.05 -6.51 -13.88
CA TRP A 67 -31.46 -6.30 -12.57
C TRP A 67 -32.30 -5.36 -11.71
N LYS A 68 -32.73 -4.23 -12.25
CA LYS A 68 -33.61 -3.27 -11.57
C LYS A 68 -34.91 -3.94 -11.11
N ASP A 69 -35.54 -4.72 -11.99
CA ASP A 69 -36.78 -5.44 -11.66
C ASP A 69 -36.56 -6.46 -10.54
N LYS A 70 -35.39 -7.13 -10.52
CA LYS A 70 -35.06 -8.14 -9.50
C LYS A 70 -34.70 -7.52 -8.16
N THR A 71 -33.94 -6.43 -8.15
CA THR A 71 -33.26 -5.90 -6.95
C THR A 71 -33.87 -4.62 -6.40
N GLY A 72 -34.79 -4.00 -7.16
CA GLY A 72 -35.34 -2.68 -6.79
C GLY A 72 -34.34 -1.53 -6.93
N ALA A 73 -33.25 -1.70 -7.69
CA ALA A 73 -32.20 -0.69 -7.81
C ALA A 73 -32.71 0.57 -8.56
N GLU A 74 -32.73 1.72 -7.86
CA GLU A 74 -33.18 3.01 -8.40
C GLU A 74 -32.04 3.95 -8.84
N TYR A 75 -30.78 3.57 -8.54
CA TYR A 75 -29.61 4.37 -8.89
C TYR A 75 -29.31 4.37 -10.39
N PRO A 76 -28.66 5.45 -10.89
CA PRO A 76 -28.32 5.57 -12.30
C PRO A 76 -27.19 4.61 -12.70
N PHE A 77 -27.36 3.96 -13.86
CA PHE A 77 -26.37 3.07 -14.44
C PHE A 77 -25.58 3.79 -15.54
N CYS A 78 -24.28 3.54 -15.59
CA CYS A 78 -23.37 4.02 -16.61
C CYS A 78 -22.59 2.85 -17.21
N GLN A 79 -22.58 2.76 -18.53
CA GLN A 79 -21.81 1.72 -19.23
C GLN A 79 -20.35 2.07 -19.33
N MET A 80 -19.49 1.09 -19.03
CA MET A 80 -18.05 1.20 -19.10
C MET A 80 -17.43 -0.11 -19.59
N ASP A 81 -16.18 -0.06 -20.03
CA ASP A 81 -15.43 -1.23 -20.48
C ASP A 81 -15.17 -2.24 -19.35
N ASP A 82 -15.41 -3.53 -19.63
CA ASP A 82 -15.26 -4.64 -18.68
C ASP A 82 -13.84 -4.75 -18.10
N ILE A 83 -12.82 -4.60 -18.95
CA ILE A 83 -11.41 -4.68 -18.51
C ILE A 83 -11.09 -3.56 -17.52
N THR A 84 -11.57 -2.35 -17.81
CA THR A 84 -11.39 -1.20 -16.93
C THR A 84 -12.06 -1.44 -15.58
N LEU A 85 -13.30 -1.91 -15.57
CA LEU A 85 -14.05 -2.19 -14.33
C LEU A 85 -13.34 -3.24 -13.47
N LYS A 86 -12.85 -4.32 -14.05
CA LYS A 86 -12.07 -5.37 -13.35
C LYS A 86 -10.75 -4.86 -12.76
N THR A 87 -10.18 -3.79 -13.31
CA THR A 87 -9.00 -3.14 -12.72
C THR A 87 -9.35 -2.25 -11.53
N MET A 88 -10.57 -1.72 -11.48
CA MET A 88 -11.04 -0.84 -10.40
C MET A 88 -11.37 -1.63 -9.14
N VAL A 89 -12.19 -2.68 -9.25
CA VAL A 89 -12.54 -3.60 -8.16
C VAL A 89 -12.54 -5.02 -8.69
N ARG A 90 -12.06 -5.98 -7.89
CA ARG A 90 -11.99 -7.40 -8.30
C ARG A 90 -13.25 -8.17 -8.02
N SER A 91 -13.99 -7.78 -6.98
CA SER A 91 -15.28 -8.39 -6.63
C SER A 91 -16.37 -7.97 -7.61
N ASN A 92 -17.40 -8.76 -7.72
CA ASN A 92 -18.59 -8.46 -8.51
C ASN A 92 -19.84 -8.79 -7.69
N PRO A 93 -20.44 -7.80 -7.02
CA PRO A 93 -20.17 -6.36 -7.08
C PRO A 93 -19.04 -5.87 -6.19
N GLY A 94 -18.82 -4.54 -6.19
CA GLY A 94 -17.95 -3.83 -5.26
C GLY A 94 -18.36 -2.36 -5.16
N LEU A 95 -17.87 -1.68 -4.13
CA LEU A 95 -18.17 -0.28 -3.87
C LEU A 95 -16.88 0.55 -3.76
N MET A 96 -16.91 1.77 -4.24
CA MET A 96 -15.79 2.70 -4.19
C MET A 96 -16.24 4.10 -3.77
N LEU A 97 -15.49 4.72 -2.87
CA LEU A 97 -15.68 6.10 -2.45
C LEU A 97 -14.61 6.98 -3.08
N ILE A 98 -15.05 8.02 -3.80
CA ILE A 98 -14.18 8.99 -4.46
C ILE A 98 -14.45 10.39 -3.92
N LYS A 99 -13.37 11.15 -3.69
CA LYS A 99 -13.42 12.56 -3.35
C LYS A 99 -12.53 13.37 -4.29
N ASN A 100 -13.11 14.31 -5.03
CA ASN A 100 -12.35 15.16 -5.95
C ASN A 100 -11.41 14.38 -6.89
N GLY A 101 -11.87 13.25 -7.42
CA GLY A 101 -11.08 12.38 -8.29
C GLY A 101 -10.07 11.48 -7.57
N THR A 102 -9.97 11.54 -6.25
CA THR A 102 -9.11 10.67 -5.44
C THR A 102 -9.93 9.57 -4.81
N ILE A 103 -9.49 8.33 -4.95
CA ILE A 103 -10.11 7.17 -4.31
C ILE A 103 -9.76 7.20 -2.82
N LEU A 104 -10.77 7.28 -1.97
CA LEU A 104 -10.61 7.24 -0.50
C LEU A 104 -10.66 5.82 0.03
N ASN A 105 -11.65 5.06 -0.42
CA ASN A 105 -11.87 3.67 0.00
C ASN A 105 -12.38 2.82 -1.15
N LYS A 106 -12.14 1.51 -1.03
CA LYS A 106 -12.72 0.47 -1.88
C LYS A 106 -13.16 -0.68 -0.98
N TRP A 107 -14.30 -1.23 -1.29
CA TRP A 107 -14.86 -2.38 -0.59
C TRP A 107 -15.19 -3.48 -1.60
N SER A 108 -14.85 -4.69 -1.26
CA SER A 108 -15.40 -5.88 -1.92
C SER A 108 -16.83 -6.11 -1.47
N ASP A 109 -17.52 -7.01 -2.11
CA ASP A 109 -18.88 -7.37 -1.75
C ASP A 109 -19.03 -7.77 -0.28
N GLU A 110 -18.09 -8.54 0.26
CA GLU A 110 -18.08 -9.00 1.65
C GLU A 110 -17.77 -7.90 2.67
N ASP A 111 -17.16 -6.78 2.24
CA ASP A 111 -16.67 -5.70 3.11
C ASP A 111 -17.53 -4.42 3.01
N ILE A 112 -18.67 -4.47 2.32
CA ILE A 112 -19.54 -3.30 2.15
C ILE A 112 -19.98 -2.79 3.54
N PRO A 113 -19.83 -1.47 3.81
CA PRO A 113 -20.20 -0.91 5.10
C PRO A 113 -21.70 -1.03 5.35
N ASP A 114 -22.06 -1.49 6.53
CA ASP A 114 -23.42 -1.57 7.03
C ASP A 114 -23.97 -0.17 7.39
N GLU A 115 -25.29 -0.02 7.44
CA GLU A 115 -25.99 1.21 7.86
C GLU A 115 -25.53 1.73 9.22
N TYR A 116 -25.21 0.82 10.16
CA TYR A 116 -24.73 1.18 11.50
C TYR A 116 -23.40 1.95 11.50
N VAL A 117 -22.65 1.90 10.39
CA VAL A 117 -21.40 2.64 10.24
C VAL A 117 -21.64 4.00 9.57
N LEU A 118 -22.79 4.17 8.88
CA LEU A 118 -23.18 5.37 8.14
C LEU A 118 -24.05 6.31 9.01
N THR A 119 -23.66 6.54 10.25
CA THR A 119 -24.46 7.30 11.25
C THR A 119 -24.40 8.81 11.11
N ASP A 120 -23.45 9.34 10.33
CA ASP A 120 -23.24 10.78 10.11
C ASP A 120 -22.70 10.98 8.70
N LYS A 121 -22.47 12.23 8.30
CA LYS A 121 -21.87 12.58 7.01
C LYS A 121 -20.53 11.89 6.81
N LEU A 122 -20.27 11.42 5.59
CA LEU A 122 -19.03 10.71 5.23
C LEU A 122 -17.76 11.50 5.59
N GLU A 123 -17.80 12.83 5.54
CA GLU A 123 -16.67 13.70 5.89
C GLU A 123 -16.26 13.55 7.37
N ASN A 124 -17.21 13.25 8.24
CA ASN A 124 -16.99 13.09 9.68
C ASN A 124 -16.55 11.66 10.03
N LEU A 125 -16.97 10.69 9.22
CA LEU A 125 -16.70 9.28 9.45
C LEU A 125 -15.27 8.91 9.07
N PRO A 126 -14.70 7.85 9.67
CA PRO A 126 -13.40 7.30 9.27
C PRO A 126 -13.37 6.84 7.81
N LEU A 127 -14.51 6.42 7.26
CA LEU A 127 -14.69 5.96 5.88
C LEU A 127 -14.44 7.06 4.86
N GLY A 128 -14.82 8.30 5.16
CA GLY A 128 -14.64 9.48 4.31
C GLY A 128 -13.26 10.13 4.41
N LYS A 129 -12.39 9.60 5.26
CA LYS A 129 -11.00 10.04 5.43
C LYS A 129 -10.06 9.10 4.68
N GLN A 130 -9.12 9.68 3.93
CA GLN A 130 -8.08 8.87 3.31
C GLN A 130 -7.33 8.10 4.40
N LYS A 131 -7.30 6.78 4.31
CA LYS A 131 -6.37 5.98 5.09
C LYS A 131 -4.95 6.34 4.64
N VAL A 132 -4.35 7.30 5.30
CA VAL A 132 -2.90 7.48 5.22
C VAL A 132 -2.33 6.24 5.91
N SER A 133 -2.05 5.20 5.14
CA SER A 133 -1.27 4.08 5.64
C SER A 133 0.06 4.67 6.06
N SER A 134 0.27 4.74 7.36
CA SER A 134 1.55 5.14 7.93
C SER A 134 2.53 3.97 7.72
N ASP A 135 2.89 3.73 6.45
CA ASP A 135 3.89 2.72 6.08
C ASP A 135 5.29 3.09 6.57
N ALA A 136 5.42 4.27 7.21
CA ALA A 136 6.68 4.73 7.81
C ALA A 136 7.28 3.69 8.78
N HIS A 137 6.45 3.02 9.57
CA HIS A 137 6.91 1.94 10.44
C HIS A 137 7.37 0.71 9.65
N THR A 138 6.66 0.33 8.60
CA THR A 138 7.03 -0.81 7.75
C THR A 138 8.30 -0.53 6.96
N VAL A 139 8.42 0.67 6.40
CA VAL A 139 9.64 1.13 5.71
C VAL A 139 10.82 1.17 6.69
N GLY A 140 10.63 1.69 7.91
CA GLY A 140 11.63 1.69 8.95
C GLY A 140 12.10 0.29 9.34
N TYR A 141 11.18 -0.67 9.43
CA TYR A 141 11.49 -2.07 9.75
C TYR A 141 12.30 -2.76 8.64
N VAL A 142 11.93 -2.55 7.39
CA VAL A 142 12.65 -3.08 6.21
C VAL A 142 14.05 -2.46 6.15
N PHE A 143 14.17 -1.16 6.40
CA PHE A 143 15.47 -0.48 6.43
C PHE A 143 16.36 -1.01 7.55
N LEU A 144 15.82 -1.22 8.74
CA LEU A 144 16.54 -1.78 9.89
C LEU A 144 17.04 -3.20 9.59
N TRP A 145 16.22 -4.01 8.94
CA TRP A 145 16.56 -5.39 8.57
C TRP A 145 17.72 -5.47 7.57
N PHE A 146 17.89 -4.45 6.73
CA PHE A 146 19.01 -4.33 5.77
C PHE A 146 20.25 -3.72 6.41
N VAL A 147 20.09 -2.70 7.26
CA VAL A 147 21.20 -1.95 7.85
C VAL A 147 21.94 -2.75 8.92
N ILE A 148 21.23 -3.56 9.72
CA ILE A 148 21.85 -4.35 10.79
C ILE A 148 22.90 -5.33 10.25
N PRO A 149 22.63 -6.21 9.27
CA PRO A 149 23.65 -7.12 8.75
C PRO A 149 24.80 -6.39 8.06
N LEU A 150 24.54 -5.26 7.42
CA LEU A 150 25.57 -4.44 6.81
C LEU A 150 26.54 -3.88 7.86
N LEU A 151 26.02 -3.35 8.97
CA LEU A 151 26.84 -2.85 10.09
C LEU A 151 27.61 -3.97 10.78
N LEU A 152 27.04 -5.18 10.87
CA LEU A 152 27.75 -6.34 11.42
C LEU A 152 28.96 -6.71 10.56
N VAL A 153 28.80 -6.76 9.23
CA VAL A 153 29.89 -7.07 8.31
C VAL A 153 30.99 -6.01 8.41
N LEU A 154 30.64 -4.74 8.39
CA LEU A 154 31.61 -3.63 8.54
C LEU A 154 32.30 -3.67 9.91
N GLY A 155 31.56 -3.98 10.97
CA GLY A 155 32.11 -4.10 12.33
C GLY A 155 33.12 -5.25 12.45
N VAL A 156 32.81 -6.40 11.86
CA VAL A 156 33.73 -7.55 11.83
C VAL A 156 35.01 -7.19 11.06
N ASP A 157 34.89 -6.52 9.93
CA ASP A 157 36.04 -6.12 9.11
C ASP A 157 36.97 -5.17 9.90
N VAL A 158 36.41 -4.17 10.55
CA VAL A 158 37.18 -3.25 11.41
C VAL A 158 37.88 -3.99 12.57
N LEU A 159 37.19 -4.95 13.20
CA LEU A 159 37.76 -5.75 14.28
C LEU A 159 38.89 -6.67 13.79
N VAL A 160 38.75 -7.27 12.63
CA VAL A 160 39.79 -8.12 12.01
C VAL A 160 41.03 -7.30 11.68
N VAL A 161 40.85 -6.14 11.05
CA VAL A 161 41.96 -5.23 10.69
C VAL A 161 42.71 -4.78 11.98
N ARG A 162 41.97 -4.31 13.00
CA ARG A 162 42.59 -3.93 14.31
C ARG A 162 43.33 -5.07 14.98
N ARG A 163 42.81 -6.31 14.90
CA ARG A 163 43.49 -7.51 15.45
C ARG A 163 44.77 -7.83 14.68
N ARG A 164 44.78 -7.67 13.36
CA ARG A 164 45.96 -7.86 12.51
C ARG A 164 47.04 -6.84 12.86
N GLU A 165 46.69 -5.57 12.95
CA GLU A 165 47.64 -4.49 13.32
C GLU A 165 48.26 -4.71 14.69
N ARG A 166 47.46 -5.09 15.71
CA ARG A 166 48.01 -5.42 17.04
C ARG A 166 48.98 -6.60 17.04
N LYS A 167 48.70 -7.63 16.20
CA LYS A 167 49.63 -8.76 16.06
C LYS A 167 50.93 -8.38 15.37
N THR A 168 50.84 -7.53 14.34
CA THR A 168 52.01 -7.04 13.61
C THR A 168 52.89 -6.12 14.49
N ALA A 169 52.24 -5.26 15.28
CA ALA A 169 52.97 -4.41 16.25
C ALA A 169 53.71 -5.22 17.32
N LYS A 170 53.08 -6.27 17.87
CA LYS A 170 53.73 -7.18 18.82
C LYS A 170 54.89 -7.95 18.21
N ARG A 171 54.79 -8.40 16.96
CA ARG A 171 55.89 -9.08 16.27
C ARG A 171 57.08 -8.14 16.04
N LYS A 172 56.82 -6.91 15.63
CA LYS A 172 57.91 -5.91 15.49
C LYS A 172 58.63 -5.62 16.81
N GLN A 173 57.88 -5.47 17.88
CA GLN A 173 58.49 -5.27 19.22
C GLN A 173 59.33 -6.48 19.65
N GLN A 174 58.91 -7.71 19.41
CA GLN A 174 59.68 -8.92 19.68
C GLN A 174 60.96 -9.00 18.81
N GLU A 175 60.89 -8.65 17.54
CA GLU A 175 62.04 -8.62 16.64
C GLU A 175 63.09 -7.55 17.09
N GLU A 176 62.62 -6.38 17.54
CA GLU A 176 63.49 -5.34 18.09
C GLU A 176 64.15 -5.76 19.41
N GLU A 177 63.39 -6.45 20.27
CA GLU A 177 63.93 -6.98 21.55
C GLU A 177 64.96 -8.09 21.32
N ILE A 178 64.77 -8.96 20.33
CA ILE A 178 65.74 -9.99 19.98
C ILE A 178 66.99 -9.36 19.37
N LYS A 179 66.87 -8.37 18.51
CA LYS A 179 68.00 -7.63 17.92
C LYS A 179 68.82 -6.85 18.94
N SER A 180 68.20 -6.34 19.99
CA SER A 180 68.90 -5.63 21.07
C SER A 180 69.68 -6.57 22.01
N LYS A 181 69.30 -7.84 22.06
CA LYS A 181 69.99 -8.87 22.91
C LYS A 181 71.11 -9.62 22.16
N GLU A 182 71.19 -9.57 20.84
CA GLU A 182 72.20 -10.25 20.02
C GLU A 182 73.62 -9.67 20.13
N PRO A 183 73.89 -8.36 20.38
CA PRO A 183 75.24 -7.85 20.51
C PRO A 183 75.96 -8.24 21.80
N GLU A 184 75.29 -8.60 22.86
CA GLU A 184 75.95 -8.93 24.13
C GLU A 184 76.59 -10.33 24.19
N THR A 185 76.05 -11.32 23.44
CA THR A 185 76.59 -12.69 23.39
C THR A 185 77.81 -12.84 22.51
N LYS A 186 78.10 -11.92 21.60
CA LYS A 186 79.31 -11.98 20.75
C LYS A 186 80.56 -11.40 21.41
N ASN A 187 80.47 -10.59 22.43
CA ASN A 187 81.63 -10.01 23.13
C ASN A 187 82.17 -10.85 24.32
N GLN A 188 81.38 -11.81 24.82
CA GLN A 188 81.84 -12.70 25.93
C GLN A 188 82.61 -13.95 25.45
N GLY A 189 82.63 -14.24 24.18
CA GLY A 189 83.33 -15.43 23.57
C GLY A 189 84.76 -15.17 23.11
N ILE A 190 85.34 -13.94 23.31
CA ILE A 190 86.68 -13.55 22.83
C ILE A 190 87.63 -13.38 23.98
N GLU A 191 87.18 -13.34 25.22
CA GLU A 191 88.08 -13.17 26.41
C GLU A 191 88.53 -14.48 27.08
N GLU A 192 88.20 -15.66 26.59
CA GLU A 192 88.68 -16.95 27.16
C GLU A 192 89.73 -17.68 26.32
N GLN A 193 90.39 -17.02 25.38
CA GLN A 193 91.54 -17.63 24.68
C GLN A 193 92.74 -16.66 24.56
N GLU A 194 93.34 -16.26 25.64
CA GLU A 194 94.77 -15.83 25.81
C GLU A 194 95.37 -16.35 27.09
#